data_d18f3303d9d5924a23899c68275cb08e
#
_entry.id   d18f3303d9d5924a23899c68275cb08e
#
_cell.length_a   1.000
_cell.length_b   1.000
_cell.length_c   1.000
_cell.angle_alpha   90.00
_cell.angle_beta   90.00
_cell.angle_gamma   90.00
#
_symmetry.space_group_name_H-M   'P 1'
#
loop_
_entity.id
_entity.type
_entity.pdbx_description
1 polymer ?
#
loop_
_entity_poly.entity_id
_entity_poly.type
_entity_poly.pdbx_seq_one_letter_code
_entity_poly.pdbx_strand_id
1 'polypeptide(L)'
;TIACQQIFGGQGYIEETGMSQFARDARIAMIYEGTNAIQAIDLVGRKLASNSGQNVVLFLSIVKEFADKNCNDSDFSKEFLEPLRRSVDDLEKALEYFMKNGIKNPNSALAGASDFLHLFGIVLLSFMWARMAFISKTLLNTEEEKEFHKSKIITGRFFMQRCCPETKLRLSRILTGEK
;
A
#
# COMPACT_ATOMS: atom_id res chain seq x y z
N THR A 1 -3.95 9.51 -9.93
CA THR A 1 -3.99 10.38 -11.14
C THR A 1 -5.38 10.48 -11.74
N ILE A 2 -6.09 9.37 -12.04
CA ILE A 2 -7.45 9.39 -12.64
C ILE A 2 -8.44 10.18 -11.78
N ALA A 3 -8.47 9.96 -10.46
CA ALA A 3 -9.34 10.73 -9.56
C ALA A 3 -8.99 12.24 -9.55
N CYS A 4 -7.69 12.56 -9.64
CA CYS A 4 -7.27 13.97 -9.75
C CYS A 4 -7.69 14.57 -11.10
N GLN A 5 -7.55 13.83 -12.20
CA GLN A 5 -8.03 14.26 -13.53
C GLN A 5 -9.54 14.57 -13.49
N GLN A 6 -10.33 13.75 -12.77
CA GLN A 6 -11.77 13.97 -12.59
C GLN A 6 -12.08 15.31 -11.90
N ILE A 7 -11.25 15.74 -10.93
CA ILE A 7 -11.44 17.02 -10.23
C ILE A 7 -11.30 18.22 -11.17
N PHE A 8 -10.46 18.12 -12.20
CA PHE A 8 -10.31 19.15 -13.24
C PHE A 8 -11.50 19.22 -14.21
N GLY A 9 -12.46 18.28 -14.14
CA GLY A 9 -13.57 18.21 -15.08
C GLY A 9 -13.10 18.05 -16.52
N GLY A 10 -13.78 18.68 -17.47
CA GLY A 10 -13.39 18.63 -18.89
C GLY A 10 -11.97 19.13 -19.19
N GLN A 11 -11.50 20.10 -18.42
CA GLN A 11 -10.13 20.60 -18.55
C GLN A 11 -9.07 19.54 -18.21
N GLY A 12 -9.36 18.60 -17.34
CA GLY A 12 -8.44 17.50 -17.02
C GLY A 12 -8.22 16.51 -18.16
N TYR A 13 -9.11 16.50 -19.16
CA TYR A 13 -9.03 15.61 -20.32
C TYR A 13 -8.15 16.16 -21.46
N ILE A 14 -8.13 17.48 -21.63
CA ILE A 14 -7.39 18.13 -22.71
C ILE A 14 -5.88 18.20 -22.38
N GLU A 15 -5.04 18.15 -23.42
CA GLU A 15 -3.58 18.09 -23.24
C GLU A 15 -2.98 19.38 -22.71
N GLU A 16 -3.50 20.53 -23.09
CA GLU A 16 -3.03 21.85 -22.72
C GLU A 16 -3.02 22.07 -21.19
N THR A 17 -3.92 21.41 -20.46
CA THR A 17 -3.95 21.45 -18.98
C THR A 17 -2.80 20.66 -18.36
N GLY A 18 -2.22 19.69 -19.07
CA GLY A 18 -1.15 18.83 -18.60
C GLY A 18 -1.60 17.66 -17.71
N MET A 19 -2.84 17.65 -17.19
CA MET A 19 -3.33 16.62 -16.28
C MET A 19 -3.48 15.25 -16.96
N SER A 20 -3.79 15.22 -18.27
CA SER A 20 -3.87 14.01 -19.06
C SER A 20 -2.53 13.26 -19.14
N GLN A 21 -1.41 13.98 -19.14
CA GLN A 21 -0.06 13.39 -19.11
C GLN A 21 0.17 12.55 -17.85
N PHE A 22 -0.17 13.06 -16.67
CA PHE A 22 -0.05 12.31 -15.41
C PHE A 22 -0.90 11.04 -15.41
N ALA A 23 -2.08 11.07 -16.04
CA ALA A 23 -2.93 9.90 -16.16
C ALA A 23 -2.30 8.83 -17.08
N ARG A 24 -1.73 9.23 -18.22
CA ARG A 24 -1.02 8.32 -19.15
C ARG A 24 0.24 7.74 -18.52
N ASP A 25 1.06 8.55 -17.87
CA ASP A 25 2.31 8.11 -17.23
C ASP A 25 2.06 7.13 -16.08
N ALA A 26 0.98 7.33 -15.32
CA ALA A 26 0.59 6.37 -14.30
C ALA A 26 0.01 5.07 -14.90
N ARG A 27 -0.70 5.19 -16.03
CA ARG A 27 -1.36 4.04 -16.65
C ARG A 27 -0.37 3.04 -17.24
N ILE A 28 0.73 3.51 -17.83
CA ILE A 28 1.71 2.62 -18.44
C ILE A 28 2.32 1.64 -17.41
N ALA A 29 2.51 2.08 -16.16
CA ALA A 29 3.04 1.22 -15.10
C ALA A 29 2.16 0.00 -14.78
N MET A 30 0.87 0.05 -15.14
CA MET A 30 -0.08 -1.06 -14.94
C MET A 30 -0.15 -2.02 -16.13
N ILE A 31 0.50 -1.69 -17.26
CA ILE A 31 0.34 -2.37 -18.54
C ILE A 31 1.63 -3.06 -18.97
N TYR A 32 2.77 -2.39 -18.88
CA TYR A 32 4.04 -2.92 -19.37
C TYR A 32 4.58 -4.04 -18.47
N GLU A 33 5.55 -4.80 -18.98
CA GLU A 33 6.16 -5.97 -18.31
C GLU A 33 5.16 -7.06 -17.90
N GLY A 34 4.11 -7.25 -18.69
CA GLY A 34 3.15 -8.33 -18.54
C GLY A 34 1.91 -8.00 -17.70
N THR A 35 1.61 -6.72 -17.47
CA THR A 35 0.46 -6.24 -16.71
C THR A 35 0.48 -6.55 -15.22
N ASN A 36 -0.39 -5.89 -14.45
CA ASN A 36 -0.53 -6.12 -13.01
C ASN A 36 -0.85 -7.59 -12.67
N ALA A 37 -1.64 -8.29 -13.52
CA ALA A 37 -2.01 -9.68 -13.26
C ALA A 37 -0.81 -10.62 -13.33
N ILE A 38 0.07 -10.44 -14.32
CA ILE A 38 1.31 -11.22 -14.43
C ILE A 38 2.24 -10.92 -13.25
N GLN A 39 2.35 -9.66 -12.84
CA GLN A 39 3.16 -9.29 -11.68
C GLN A 39 2.57 -9.86 -10.38
N ALA A 40 1.25 -9.94 -10.26
CA ALA A 40 0.58 -10.56 -9.12
C ALA A 40 0.85 -12.07 -9.03
N ILE A 41 0.78 -12.77 -10.16
CA ILE A 41 1.10 -14.20 -10.25
C ILE A 41 2.59 -14.45 -9.92
N ASP A 42 3.48 -13.61 -10.43
CA ASP A 42 4.92 -13.69 -10.11
C ASP A 42 5.20 -13.44 -8.63
N LEU A 43 4.51 -12.47 -8.03
CA LEU A 43 4.63 -12.19 -6.60
C LEU A 43 4.25 -13.42 -5.77
N VAL A 44 3.06 -13.98 -5.99
CA VAL A 44 2.53 -15.11 -5.20
C VAL A 44 3.26 -16.42 -5.51
N GLY A 45 3.49 -16.71 -6.80
CA GLY A 45 4.03 -18.01 -7.23
C GLY A 45 5.55 -18.15 -7.07
N ARG A 46 6.31 -17.06 -7.17
CA ARG A 46 7.76 -17.07 -7.17
C ARG A 46 8.38 -16.23 -6.06
N LYS A 47 8.01 -14.95 -5.95
CA LYS A 47 8.72 -14.02 -5.06
C LYS A 47 8.45 -14.31 -3.58
N LEU A 48 7.22 -14.68 -3.20
CA LEU A 48 6.91 -15.06 -1.81
C LEU A 48 7.69 -16.28 -1.35
N ALA A 49 7.89 -17.26 -2.24
CA ALA A 49 8.64 -18.47 -1.94
C ALA A 49 10.16 -18.27 -1.99
N SER A 50 10.64 -17.19 -2.64
CA SER A 50 12.06 -16.94 -2.79
C SER A 50 12.72 -16.73 -1.41
N ASN A 51 13.94 -17.27 -1.27
CA ASN A 51 14.69 -17.25 -0.01
C ASN A 51 13.87 -17.78 1.19
N SER A 52 13.05 -18.80 0.97
CA SER A 52 12.18 -19.40 1.99
C SER A 52 11.25 -18.38 2.69
N GLY A 53 10.81 -17.34 1.98
CA GLY A 53 9.94 -16.30 2.50
C GLY A 53 10.62 -15.24 3.38
N GLN A 54 11.93 -15.33 3.60
CA GLN A 54 12.67 -14.43 4.49
C GLN A 54 12.56 -12.96 4.09
N ASN A 55 12.44 -12.66 2.81
CA ASN A 55 12.33 -11.28 2.33
C ASN A 55 11.06 -10.57 2.85
N VAL A 56 9.94 -11.29 2.90
CA VAL A 56 8.68 -10.75 3.43
C VAL A 56 8.74 -10.63 4.96
N VAL A 57 9.31 -11.62 5.63
CA VAL A 57 9.53 -11.58 7.09
C VAL A 57 10.40 -10.38 7.48
N LEU A 58 11.48 -10.12 6.72
CA LEU A 58 12.33 -8.95 6.94
C LEU A 58 11.55 -7.65 6.74
N PHE A 59 10.77 -7.54 5.68
CA PHE A 59 9.92 -6.35 5.46
C PHE A 59 8.97 -6.12 6.63
N LEU A 60 8.25 -7.16 7.07
CA LEU A 60 7.32 -7.06 8.19
C LEU A 60 8.03 -6.67 9.49
N SER A 61 9.23 -7.20 9.74
CA SER A 61 10.02 -6.83 10.93
C SER A 61 10.42 -5.36 10.92
N ILE A 62 10.83 -4.82 9.77
CA ILE A 62 11.17 -3.39 9.60
C ILE A 62 9.96 -2.50 9.90
N VAL A 63 8.77 -2.88 9.39
CA VAL A 63 7.54 -2.11 9.60
C VAL A 63 7.13 -2.12 11.08
N LYS A 64 7.17 -3.30 11.72
CA LYS A 64 6.84 -3.46 13.14
C LYS A 64 7.82 -2.70 14.04
N GLU A 65 9.12 -2.84 13.77
CA GLU A 65 10.16 -2.11 14.50
C GLU A 65 9.97 -0.59 14.42
N PHE A 66 9.65 -0.07 13.24
CA PHE A 66 9.32 1.35 13.08
C PHE A 66 8.11 1.75 13.95
N ALA A 67 7.04 0.95 13.93
CA ALA A 67 5.84 1.23 14.71
C ALA A 67 6.09 1.17 16.22
N ASP A 68 6.94 0.25 16.68
CA ASP A 68 7.28 0.09 18.09
C ASP A 68 8.17 1.21 18.60
N LYS A 69 9.17 1.63 17.81
CA LYS A 69 10.08 2.72 18.16
C LYS A 69 9.41 4.09 18.26
N ASN A 70 8.31 4.30 17.55
CA ASN A 70 7.68 5.61 17.41
C ASN A 70 6.31 5.73 18.08
N CYS A 71 5.95 4.80 18.99
CA CYS A 71 4.63 4.73 19.63
C CYS A 71 4.44 5.70 20.82
N ASN A 72 5.47 6.43 21.25
CA ASN A 72 5.42 7.31 22.42
C ASN A 72 4.50 8.54 22.23
N ASP A 73 4.24 8.95 20.99
CA ASP A 73 3.33 10.02 20.65
C ASP A 73 1.94 9.45 20.42
N SER A 74 1.02 9.73 21.33
CA SER A 74 -0.34 9.16 21.31
C SER A 74 -1.13 9.53 20.06
N ASP A 75 -1.02 10.78 19.59
CA ASP A 75 -1.76 11.27 18.43
C ASP A 75 -1.19 10.66 17.15
N PHE A 76 0.13 10.64 17.01
CA PHE A 76 0.79 9.99 15.89
C PHE A 76 0.50 8.48 15.88
N SER A 77 0.54 7.84 17.03
CA SER A 77 0.22 6.41 17.15
C SER A 77 -1.19 6.13 16.67
N LYS A 78 -2.19 6.86 17.14
CA LYS A 78 -3.59 6.71 16.77
C LYS A 78 -3.84 6.98 15.28
N GLU A 79 -3.21 8.03 14.73
CA GLU A 79 -3.46 8.46 13.35
C GLU A 79 -2.73 7.63 12.30
N PHE A 80 -1.52 7.14 12.62
CA PHE A 80 -0.63 6.49 11.64
C PHE A 80 -0.25 5.06 12.03
N LEU A 81 0.14 4.81 13.29
CA LEU A 81 0.68 3.50 13.65
C LEU A 81 -0.39 2.43 13.85
N GLU A 82 -1.52 2.77 14.46
CA GLU A 82 -2.63 1.81 14.61
C GLU A 82 -3.22 1.36 13.27
N PRO A 83 -3.52 2.27 12.29
CA PRO A 83 -3.91 1.84 10.96
C PRO A 83 -2.84 1.00 10.26
N LEU A 84 -1.57 1.37 10.38
CA LEU A 84 -0.46 0.62 9.83
C LEU A 84 -0.40 -0.80 10.42
N ARG A 85 -0.48 -0.95 11.75
CA ARG A 85 -0.48 -2.27 12.41
C ARG A 85 -1.64 -3.14 11.93
N ARG A 86 -2.86 -2.59 11.84
CA ARG A 86 -4.02 -3.31 11.29
C ARG A 86 -3.79 -3.79 9.86
N SER A 87 -3.19 -2.95 9.02
CA SER A 87 -2.89 -3.32 7.64
C SER A 87 -1.81 -4.41 7.55
N VAL A 88 -0.84 -4.41 8.46
CA VAL A 88 0.17 -5.46 8.61
C VAL A 88 -0.47 -6.78 9.04
N ASP A 89 -1.40 -6.75 10.01
CA ASP A 89 -2.15 -7.93 10.44
C ASP A 89 -2.96 -8.55 9.28
N ASP A 90 -3.57 -7.71 8.44
CA ASP A 90 -4.27 -8.17 7.25
C ASP A 90 -3.32 -8.85 6.24
N LEU A 91 -2.12 -8.28 6.05
CA LEU A 91 -1.09 -8.86 5.19
C LEU A 91 -0.58 -10.20 5.74
N GLU A 92 -0.33 -10.31 7.05
CA GLU A 92 0.11 -11.55 7.68
C GLU A 92 -0.92 -12.67 7.52
N LYS A 93 -2.21 -12.38 7.70
CA LYS A 93 -3.30 -13.35 7.47
C LYS A 93 -3.37 -13.80 6.01
N ALA A 94 -3.17 -12.88 5.07
CA ALA A 94 -3.10 -13.24 3.66
C ALA A 94 -1.89 -14.14 3.35
N LEU A 95 -0.72 -13.84 3.90
CA LEU A 95 0.48 -14.68 3.79
C LEU A 95 0.25 -16.09 4.36
N GLU A 96 -0.35 -16.19 5.53
CA GLU A 96 -0.71 -17.50 6.11
C GLU A 96 -1.63 -18.29 5.19
N TYR A 97 -2.62 -17.63 4.58
CA TYR A 97 -3.52 -18.27 3.62
C TYR A 97 -2.76 -18.87 2.43
N PHE A 98 -1.86 -18.08 1.82
CA PHE A 98 -1.04 -18.56 0.70
C PHE A 98 -0.07 -19.68 1.10
N MET A 99 0.55 -19.62 2.26
CA MET A 99 1.41 -20.67 2.77
C MET A 99 0.65 -21.98 3.01
N LYS A 100 -0.57 -21.91 3.52
CA LYS A 100 -1.39 -23.11 3.79
C LYS A 100 -2.01 -23.73 2.54
N ASN A 101 -2.41 -22.88 1.58
CA ASN A 101 -3.23 -23.31 0.44
C ASN A 101 -2.46 -23.33 -0.89
N GLY A 102 -1.42 -22.54 -1.05
CA GLY A 102 -0.73 -22.32 -2.34
C GLY A 102 -0.18 -23.60 -2.97
N ILE A 103 0.31 -24.55 -2.17
CA ILE A 103 0.79 -25.85 -2.66
C ILE A 103 -0.38 -26.82 -2.87
N LYS A 104 -1.36 -26.80 -1.97
CA LYS A 104 -2.49 -27.76 -1.97
C LYS A 104 -3.54 -27.43 -3.04
N ASN A 105 -3.77 -26.15 -3.26
CA ASN A 105 -4.74 -25.64 -4.22
C ASN A 105 -4.19 -24.41 -4.95
N PRO A 106 -3.38 -24.59 -6.02
CA PRO A 106 -2.81 -23.48 -6.78
C PRO A 106 -3.85 -22.52 -7.38
N ASN A 107 -5.03 -23.04 -7.77
CA ASN A 107 -6.09 -22.20 -8.33
C ASN A 107 -6.62 -21.19 -7.32
N SER A 108 -6.85 -21.61 -6.07
CA SER A 108 -7.24 -20.69 -5.00
C SER A 108 -6.19 -19.62 -4.71
N ALA A 109 -4.91 -19.97 -4.79
CA ALA A 109 -3.82 -18.99 -4.65
C ALA A 109 -3.81 -17.99 -5.82
N LEU A 110 -3.95 -18.48 -7.05
CA LEU A 110 -3.99 -17.62 -8.25
C LEU A 110 -5.21 -16.70 -8.27
N ALA A 111 -6.36 -17.17 -7.80
CA ALA A 111 -7.58 -16.37 -7.68
C ALA A 111 -7.37 -15.15 -6.76
N GLY A 112 -6.61 -15.29 -5.68
CA GLY A 112 -6.30 -14.21 -4.74
C GLY A 112 -5.10 -13.33 -5.12
N ALA A 113 -4.34 -13.67 -6.17
CA ALA A 113 -3.05 -13.04 -6.45
C ALA A 113 -3.15 -11.53 -6.70
N SER A 114 -4.12 -11.07 -7.48
CA SER A 114 -4.30 -9.64 -7.77
C SER A 114 -4.69 -8.84 -6.53
N ASP A 115 -5.58 -9.38 -5.69
CA ASP A 115 -5.95 -8.73 -4.43
C ASP A 115 -4.78 -8.71 -3.45
N PHE A 116 -3.92 -9.74 -3.46
CA PHE A 116 -2.69 -9.76 -2.65
C PHE A 116 -1.68 -8.71 -3.10
N LEU A 117 -1.46 -8.54 -4.41
CA LEU A 117 -0.60 -7.48 -4.93
C LEU A 117 -1.06 -6.10 -4.47
N HIS A 118 -2.36 -5.83 -4.55
CA HIS A 118 -2.94 -4.57 -4.08
C HIS A 118 -2.82 -4.40 -2.56
N LEU A 119 -3.15 -5.45 -1.79
CA LEU A 119 -3.04 -5.43 -0.33
C LEU A 119 -1.60 -5.10 0.09
N PHE A 120 -0.62 -5.80 -0.48
CA PHE A 120 0.79 -5.57 -0.17
C PHE A 120 1.23 -4.15 -0.55
N GLY A 121 0.78 -3.65 -1.71
CA GLY A 121 1.04 -2.28 -2.16
C GLY A 121 0.46 -1.24 -1.19
N ILE A 122 -0.76 -1.43 -0.68
CA ILE A 122 -1.37 -0.53 0.31
C ILE A 122 -0.59 -0.54 1.62
N VAL A 123 -0.16 -1.71 2.11
CA VAL A 123 0.67 -1.82 3.32
C VAL A 123 2.00 -1.08 3.15
N LEU A 124 2.67 -1.26 2.01
CA LEU A 124 3.91 -0.55 1.69
C LEU A 124 3.70 0.96 1.67
N LEU A 125 2.65 1.44 0.99
CA LEU A 125 2.31 2.86 0.95
C LEU A 125 1.94 3.40 2.34
N SER A 126 1.20 2.65 3.15
CA SER A 126 0.89 3.01 4.54
C SER A 126 2.15 3.20 5.37
N PHE A 127 3.12 2.30 5.22
CA PHE A 127 4.42 2.42 5.88
C PHE A 127 5.19 3.67 5.41
N MET A 128 5.21 3.94 4.11
CA MET A 128 5.88 5.13 3.58
C MET A 128 5.20 6.43 4.04
N TRP A 129 3.86 6.48 4.07
CA TRP A 129 3.13 7.63 4.60
C TRP A 129 3.36 7.84 6.09
N ALA A 130 3.41 6.77 6.90
CA ALA A 130 3.75 6.88 8.31
C ALA A 130 5.16 7.45 8.51
N ARG A 131 6.14 6.98 7.75
CA ARG A 131 7.53 7.51 7.79
C ARG A 131 7.60 8.97 7.38
N MET A 132 6.96 9.34 6.27
CA MET A 132 6.93 10.74 5.80
C MET A 132 6.26 11.65 6.81
N ALA A 133 5.13 11.24 7.38
CA ALA A 133 4.43 12.02 8.41
C ALA A 133 5.27 12.16 9.69
N PHE A 134 5.97 11.13 10.12
CA PHE A 134 6.88 11.18 11.25
C PHE A 134 8.00 12.21 11.04
N ILE A 135 8.70 12.12 9.91
CA ILE A 135 9.76 13.07 9.55
C ILE A 135 9.21 14.50 9.44
N SER A 136 8.06 14.66 8.75
CA SER A 136 7.43 15.97 8.61
C SER A 136 7.04 16.57 9.97
N LYS A 137 6.57 15.74 10.91
CA LYS A 137 6.25 16.19 12.28
C LYS A 137 7.48 16.70 13.02
N THR A 138 8.63 16.04 12.90
CA THR A 138 9.87 16.49 13.52
C THR A 138 10.39 17.80 12.92
N LEU A 139 10.14 18.03 11.61
CA LEU A 139 10.59 19.21 10.89
C LEU A 139 9.63 20.41 10.98
N LEU A 140 8.42 20.24 11.51
CA LEU A 140 7.46 21.36 11.70
C LEU A 140 7.99 22.48 12.61
N ASN A 141 8.97 22.20 13.44
CA ASN A 141 9.60 23.19 14.32
C ASN A 141 10.70 24.00 13.63
N THR A 142 11.08 23.62 12.40
CA THR A 142 11.96 24.42 11.55
C THR A 142 11.10 25.39 10.74
N GLU A 143 11.57 26.62 10.50
CA GLU A 143 10.80 27.61 9.74
C GLU A 143 10.77 27.29 8.23
N GLU A 144 11.72 26.50 7.76
CA GLU A 144 11.81 26.11 6.35
C GLU A 144 10.72 25.11 5.98
N GLU A 145 10.00 25.38 4.89
CA GLU A 145 9.01 24.49 4.25
C GLU A 145 7.84 24.02 5.17
N LYS A 146 7.49 24.80 6.19
CA LYS A 146 6.46 24.45 7.17
C LYS A 146 5.14 24.03 6.52
N GLU A 147 4.70 24.72 5.48
CA GLU A 147 3.45 24.39 4.76
C GLU A 147 3.57 23.07 3.97
N PHE A 148 4.74 22.76 3.42
CA PHE A 148 4.99 21.46 2.79
C PHE A 148 4.86 20.31 3.82
N HIS A 149 5.47 20.44 4.99
CA HIS A 149 5.40 19.42 6.03
C HIS A 149 3.99 19.24 6.60
N LYS A 150 3.24 20.32 6.80
CA LYS A 150 1.82 20.26 7.15
C LYS A 150 1.00 19.51 6.10
N SER A 151 1.20 19.84 4.82
CA SER A 151 0.54 19.18 3.70
C SER A 151 0.82 17.68 3.67
N LYS A 152 2.07 17.24 3.94
CA LYS A 152 2.43 15.82 4.02
C LYS A 152 1.70 15.09 5.15
N ILE A 153 1.59 15.70 6.32
CA ILE A 153 0.86 15.10 7.45
C ILE A 153 -0.63 14.97 7.12
N ILE A 154 -1.25 16.02 6.57
CA ILE A 154 -2.68 16.01 6.19
C ILE A 154 -2.94 14.93 5.13
N THR A 155 -2.11 14.86 4.09
CA THR A 155 -2.25 13.85 3.03
C THR A 155 -2.03 12.44 3.55
N GLY A 156 -1.04 12.24 4.41
CA GLY A 156 -0.80 10.95 5.07
C GLY A 156 -1.97 10.52 5.94
N ARG A 157 -2.56 11.42 6.71
CA ARG A 157 -3.77 11.17 7.51
C ARG A 157 -4.95 10.76 6.63
N PHE A 158 -5.16 11.46 5.52
CA PHE A 158 -6.18 11.09 4.53
C PHE A 158 -5.94 9.66 4.01
N PHE A 159 -4.69 9.32 3.63
CA PHE A 159 -4.36 7.98 3.15
C PHE A 159 -4.69 6.92 4.21
N MET A 160 -4.28 7.13 5.47
CA MET A 160 -4.54 6.19 6.56
C MET A 160 -6.03 6.00 6.83
N GLN A 161 -6.83 7.04 6.69
CA GLN A 161 -8.27 6.99 6.96
C GLN A 161 -9.11 6.47 5.78
N ARG A 162 -8.69 6.71 4.54
CA ARG A 162 -9.50 6.47 3.34
C ARG A 162 -9.00 5.37 2.44
N CYS A 163 -7.67 5.17 2.36
CA CYS A 163 -7.07 4.17 1.48
C CYS A 163 -6.62 2.93 2.25
N CYS A 164 -5.96 3.10 3.40
CA CYS A 164 -5.45 1.99 4.19
C CYS A 164 -6.53 0.96 4.58
N PRO A 165 -7.78 1.33 4.94
CA PRO A 165 -8.82 0.35 5.28
C PRO A 165 -9.22 -0.62 4.16
N GLU A 166 -8.81 -0.35 2.92
CA GLU A 166 -9.06 -1.26 1.78
C GLU A 166 -8.36 -2.62 1.95
N THR A 167 -7.31 -2.70 2.77
CA THR A 167 -6.62 -3.96 3.08
C THR A 167 -7.58 -5.04 3.57
N LYS A 168 -8.55 -4.67 4.41
CA LYS A 168 -9.56 -5.60 4.92
C LYS A 168 -10.46 -6.17 3.83
N LEU A 169 -10.86 -5.35 2.86
CA LEU A 169 -11.64 -5.81 1.70
C LEU A 169 -10.81 -6.77 0.83
N ARG A 170 -9.54 -6.42 0.58
CA ARG A 170 -8.63 -7.27 -0.19
C ARG A 170 -8.41 -8.62 0.50
N LEU A 171 -8.17 -8.61 1.80
CA LEU A 171 -8.04 -9.84 2.58
C LEU A 171 -9.30 -10.71 2.46
N SER A 172 -10.51 -10.14 2.61
CA SER A 172 -11.74 -10.92 2.51
C SER A 172 -11.88 -11.62 1.16
N ARG A 173 -11.50 -10.96 0.06
CA ARG A 173 -11.50 -11.55 -1.29
C ARG A 173 -10.46 -12.66 -1.44
N ILE A 174 -9.26 -12.48 -0.91
CA ILE A 174 -8.21 -13.51 -0.91
C ILE A 174 -8.72 -14.79 -0.22
N LEU A 175 -9.34 -14.63 0.95
CA LEU A 175 -9.82 -15.76 1.74
C LEU A 175 -11.00 -16.52 1.11
N THR A 176 -11.69 -15.94 0.12
CA THR A 176 -12.75 -16.62 -0.64
C THR A 176 -12.19 -17.74 -1.52
N GLY A 177 -10.95 -17.61 -2.00
CA GLY A 177 -10.34 -18.59 -2.90
C GLY A 177 -11.01 -18.60 -4.27
N GLU A 178 -11.12 -19.80 -4.87
CA GLU A 178 -11.66 -20.02 -6.23
C GLU A 178 -13.17 -20.20 -6.30
N LYS A 179 -13.90 -19.95 -5.22
CA LYS A 179 -15.36 -20.16 -5.14
C LYS A 179 -16.13 -19.02 -5.79
#